data_8f2dbe0fb7d5ffae434b9418fa892cb6
#
_entry.id   8f2dbe0fb7d5ffae434b9418fa892cb6
#
_cell.length_a   1.000
_cell.length_b   1.000
_cell.length_c   1.000
_cell.angle_alpha   90.00
_cell.angle_beta   90.00
_cell.angle_gamma   90.00
#
_symmetry.space_group_name_H-M   'P 1'
#
loop_
_entity.id
_entity.type
_entity.pdbx_description
1 polymer ?
#
loop_
_entity_poly.entity_id
_entity_poly.type
_entity_poly.pdbx_seq_one_letter_code
_entity_poly.pdbx_strand_id
1 'polypeptide(L)'
;MSNHECQTQEIYLAGGCLWGVQEFVRHLPGVIQTEAGRANGSSPSTKGEYDGYAECVRTVFDPAKVTVGQLLEYLFEIIDPYSINRQGPDVGEKYRTGVYSKSEAHLNEAKQWIASREDADHIAVEVLPLSHYVRSDEENQDRLTRCPEDTCHLPRELLHKYRSCS
;
A
#
# COMPACT_ATOMS: atom_id res chain seq x y z
N MET A 1 32.55 7.96 -5.14
CA MET A 1 31.98 7.77 -5.07
C MET A 1 31.21 7.43 -4.85
N SER A 2 30.82 7.14 -4.83
CA SER A 2 30.02 6.76 -4.81
C SER A 2 29.25 6.62 -4.24
N ASN A 3 28.62 6.77 -4.22
CA ASN A 3 27.76 6.65 -3.72
C ASN A 3 26.91 5.95 -3.90
N HIS A 4 26.85 5.31 -3.69
CA HIS A 4 26.06 4.34 -3.82
C HIS A 4 25.31 4.09 -2.74
N GLU A 5 25.02 5.00 -2.15
CA GLU A 5 24.21 4.91 -1.24
C GLU A 5 23.04 4.50 -1.66
N CYS A 6 22.33 3.76 -1.05
CA CYS A 6 21.06 3.31 -1.29
C CYS A 6 20.19 4.41 -1.69
N GLN A 7 19.90 4.49 -2.93
CA GLN A 7 18.89 5.38 -3.38
C GLN A 7 17.56 4.71 -3.11
N THR A 8 16.83 5.23 -2.16
CA THR A 8 15.50 4.72 -1.87
C THR A 8 14.48 5.33 -2.82
N GLN A 9 13.38 4.64 -3.02
CA GLN A 9 12.25 5.11 -3.83
C GLN A 9 10.99 5.01 -3.02
N GLU A 10 9.94 5.69 -3.46
CA GLU A 10 8.65 5.69 -2.78
C GLU A 10 7.57 5.23 -3.71
N ILE A 11 6.66 4.41 -3.19
CA ILE A 11 5.46 4.01 -3.88
C ILE A 11 4.33 3.95 -2.84
N TYR A 12 3.10 4.14 -3.28
CA TYR A 12 1.95 4.22 -2.38
C TYR A 12 1.03 3.04 -2.68
N LEU A 13 0.80 2.20 -1.69
CA LEU A 13 0.06 0.95 -1.86
C LEU A 13 -1.26 1.02 -1.08
N ALA A 14 -2.37 0.79 -1.77
CA ALA A 14 -3.70 0.79 -1.18
C ALA A 14 -4.28 -0.62 -1.25
N GLY A 15 -4.69 -1.14 -0.11
CA GLY A 15 -5.19 -2.50 -0.01
C GLY A 15 -6.32 -2.64 1.00
N GLY A 16 -7.16 -1.62 1.15
CA GLY A 16 -8.23 -1.62 2.12
C GLY A 16 -7.83 -0.88 3.38
N CYS A 17 -8.19 -1.40 4.55
CA CYS A 17 -7.89 -0.73 5.80
C CYS A 17 -6.37 -0.54 5.98
N LEU A 18 -5.96 0.71 6.16
CA LEU A 18 -4.53 1.04 6.25
C LEU A 18 -3.84 0.43 7.45
N TRP A 19 -4.56 0.09 8.52
CA TRP A 19 -3.95 -0.56 9.68
C TRP A 19 -3.29 -1.89 9.28
N GLY A 20 -4.03 -2.73 8.56
CA GLY A 20 -3.53 -4.04 8.15
C GLY A 20 -2.49 -3.95 7.06
N VAL A 21 -2.71 -3.05 6.10
CA VAL A 21 -1.77 -2.88 4.99
C VAL A 21 -0.41 -2.41 5.52
N GLN A 22 -0.40 -1.44 6.43
CA GLN A 22 0.85 -0.96 7.00
C GLN A 22 1.56 -2.05 7.79
N GLU A 23 0.81 -2.80 8.61
CA GLU A 23 1.43 -3.87 9.42
C GLU A 23 2.06 -4.94 8.53
N PHE A 24 1.42 -5.27 7.42
CA PHE A 24 1.96 -6.25 6.48
C PHE A 24 3.18 -5.69 5.74
N VAL A 25 3.03 -4.49 5.16
CA VAL A 25 4.06 -3.91 4.28
C VAL A 25 5.35 -3.60 5.04
N ARG A 26 5.24 -3.17 6.29
CA ARG A 26 6.43 -2.78 7.05
C ARG A 26 7.40 -3.94 7.27
N HIS A 27 6.96 -5.18 7.12
CA HIS A 27 7.81 -6.35 7.31
C HIS A 27 8.36 -6.93 6.01
N LEU A 28 8.04 -6.33 4.86
CA LEU A 28 8.46 -6.87 3.58
C LEU A 28 9.95 -6.67 3.33
N PRO A 29 10.62 -7.64 2.67
CA PRO A 29 12.03 -7.47 2.32
C PRO A 29 12.23 -6.23 1.46
N GLY A 30 13.24 -5.45 1.75
CA GLY A 30 13.56 -4.26 0.97
C GLY A 30 12.78 -3.01 1.34
N VAL A 31 11.73 -3.15 2.16
CA VAL A 31 10.98 -1.98 2.65
C VAL A 31 11.71 -1.40 3.84
N ILE A 32 11.97 -0.09 3.78
CA ILE A 32 12.77 0.61 4.77
C ILE A 32 11.89 1.37 5.76
N GLN A 33 10.83 1.98 5.25
CA GLN A 33 9.97 2.83 6.07
C GLN A 33 8.55 2.83 5.49
N THR A 34 7.56 2.93 6.36
CA THR A 34 6.17 3.04 5.94
C THR A 34 5.48 4.17 6.69
N GLU A 35 4.42 4.71 6.05
CA GLU A 35 3.60 5.75 6.65
C GLU A 35 2.18 5.57 6.15
N ALA A 36 1.23 5.49 7.06
CA ALA A 36 -0.19 5.40 6.69
C ALA A 36 -0.68 6.77 6.21
N GLY A 37 -1.50 6.79 5.19
CA GLY A 37 -1.96 8.06 4.62
C GLY A 37 -3.16 7.91 3.72
N ARG A 38 -3.44 9.00 3.00
CA ARG A 38 -4.58 9.14 2.11
C ARG A 38 -4.09 9.63 0.75
N ALA A 39 -4.35 8.85 -0.27
CA ALA A 39 -3.88 9.17 -1.63
C ALA A 39 -5.02 9.70 -2.48
N ASN A 40 -4.69 10.69 -3.27
CA ASN A 40 -5.56 11.20 -4.35
C ASN A 40 -6.92 11.72 -3.90
N GLY A 41 -7.01 12.20 -2.67
CA GLY A 41 -8.14 12.99 -2.23
C GLY A 41 -7.95 14.44 -2.66
N SER A 42 -8.95 15.27 -2.43
CA SER A 42 -8.91 16.66 -2.86
C SER A 42 -8.56 17.64 -1.74
N SER A 43 -8.57 17.18 -0.49
CA SER A 43 -8.35 18.03 0.67
C SER A 43 -6.98 17.80 1.30
N PRO A 44 -6.31 18.84 1.81
CA PRO A 44 -5.05 18.66 2.52
C PRO A 44 -5.22 18.24 3.99
N SER A 45 -6.47 18.03 4.43
CA SER A 45 -6.75 17.78 5.84
C SER A 45 -7.23 16.36 6.07
N THR A 46 -6.91 15.81 7.25
CA THR A 46 -7.48 14.54 7.69
C THR A 46 -8.82 14.73 8.39
N LYS A 47 -9.26 15.98 8.51
CA LYS A 47 -10.52 16.32 9.16
C LYS A 47 -11.49 16.84 8.12
N GLY A 48 -12.77 16.75 8.42
CA GLY A 48 -13.81 17.18 7.51
C GLY A 48 -14.39 16.04 6.73
N GLU A 49 -15.13 16.36 5.68
CA GLU A 49 -15.84 15.35 4.92
C GLU A 49 -14.91 14.54 4.03
N TYR A 50 -15.34 13.33 3.72
CA TYR A 50 -14.60 12.46 2.81
C TYR A 50 -14.44 13.12 1.44
N ASP A 51 -13.24 13.11 0.90
CA ASP A 51 -12.92 13.85 -0.33
C ASP A 51 -12.46 12.96 -1.49
N GLY A 52 -12.76 11.67 -1.43
CA GLY A 52 -12.43 10.74 -2.53
C GLY A 52 -11.08 10.03 -2.39
N TYR A 53 -10.42 10.17 -1.24
CA TYR A 53 -9.11 9.54 -1.04
C TYR A 53 -9.21 8.02 -0.95
N ALA A 54 -8.08 7.35 -1.23
CA ALA A 54 -7.90 5.93 -0.91
C ALA A 54 -6.95 5.84 0.29
N GLU A 55 -7.30 5.01 1.27
CA GLU A 55 -6.37 4.72 2.37
C GLU A 55 -5.19 3.97 1.78
N CYS A 56 -3.99 4.42 2.10
CA CYS A 56 -2.79 3.86 1.50
C CYS A 56 -1.62 3.86 2.47
N VAL A 57 -0.55 3.19 2.06
CA VAL A 57 0.69 3.18 2.81
C VAL A 57 1.80 3.72 1.91
N ARG A 58 2.37 4.84 2.32
CA ARG A 58 3.57 5.36 1.68
C ARG A 58 4.69 4.39 2.01
N THR A 59 5.29 3.82 1.00
CA THR A 59 6.25 2.75 1.15
C THR A 59 7.59 3.19 0.58
N VAL A 60 8.57 3.35 1.46
CA VAL A 60 9.94 3.68 1.06
C VAL A 60 10.69 2.36 0.95
N PHE A 61 11.28 2.10 -0.20
CA PHE A 61 11.93 0.81 -0.45
C PHE A 61 13.26 0.98 -1.16
N ASP A 62 14.10 -0.06 -1.03
CA ASP A 62 15.38 -0.14 -1.72
C ASP A 62 15.17 -0.93 -3.02
N PRO A 63 15.25 -0.27 -4.19
CA PRO A 63 14.99 -0.95 -5.45
C PRO A 63 16.04 -2.01 -5.80
N ALA A 64 17.16 -2.03 -5.13
CA ALA A 64 18.15 -3.09 -5.29
C ALA A 64 17.73 -4.37 -4.57
N LYS A 65 16.79 -4.28 -3.62
CA LYS A 65 16.34 -5.43 -2.83
C LYS A 65 14.95 -5.90 -3.20
N VAL A 66 14.10 -5.00 -3.66
CA VAL A 66 12.73 -5.37 -4.03
C VAL A 66 12.28 -4.51 -5.21
N THR A 67 11.59 -5.12 -6.17
CA THR A 67 11.07 -4.42 -7.34
C THR A 67 9.61 -4.04 -7.13
N VAL A 68 9.10 -3.15 -7.98
CA VAL A 68 7.68 -2.80 -7.96
C VAL A 68 6.83 -4.03 -8.21
N GLY A 69 7.22 -4.88 -9.16
CA GLY A 69 6.49 -6.12 -9.43
C GLY A 69 6.42 -7.04 -8.22
N GLN A 70 7.53 -7.15 -7.48
CA GLN A 70 7.55 -7.94 -6.26
C GLN A 70 6.67 -7.34 -5.17
N LEU A 71 6.65 -6.02 -5.05
CA LEU A 71 5.76 -5.36 -4.09
C LEU A 71 4.30 -5.64 -4.43
N LEU A 72 3.98 -5.68 -5.72
CA LEU A 72 2.62 -6.05 -6.14
C LEU A 72 2.30 -7.51 -5.83
N GLU A 73 3.25 -8.41 -6.01
CA GLU A 73 3.04 -9.81 -5.64
C GLU A 73 2.70 -9.92 -4.16
N TYR A 74 3.42 -9.20 -3.30
CA TYR A 74 3.14 -9.20 -1.88
C TYR A 74 1.77 -8.59 -1.59
N LEU A 75 1.47 -7.44 -2.18
CA LEU A 75 0.18 -6.77 -1.97
C LEU A 75 -0.98 -7.70 -2.35
N PHE A 76 -0.84 -8.42 -3.44
CA PHE A 76 -1.90 -9.32 -3.91
C PHE A 76 -2.13 -10.51 -2.98
N GLU A 77 -1.22 -10.76 -2.02
CA GLU A 77 -1.45 -11.79 -1.00
C GLU A 77 -2.46 -11.36 0.03
N ILE A 78 -2.67 -10.05 0.21
CA ILE A 78 -3.55 -9.55 1.27
C ILE A 78 -4.79 -8.85 0.75
N ILE A 79 -4.97 -8.73 -0.57
CA ILE A 79 -6.14 -8.08 -1.13
C ILE A 79 -6.97 -9.05 -1.97
N ASP A 80 -8.24 -8.68 -2.17
CA ASP A 80 -9.07 -9.28 -3.19
C ASP A 80 -8.95 -8.36 -4.41
N PRO A 81 -8.16 -8.74 -5.43
CA PRO A 81 -7.88 -7.84 -6.54
C PRO A 81 -9.05 -7.66 -7.50
N TYR A 82 -10.13 -8.42 -7.31
CA TYR A 82 -11.32 -8.30 -8.15
C TYR A 82 -12.39 -7.42 -7.53
N SER A 83 -12.24 -7.06 -6.27
CA SER A 83 -13.26 -6.33 -5.54
C SER A 83 -13.17 -4.84 -5.85
N ILE A 84 -14.30 -4.19 -6.02
CA ILE A 84 -14.37 -2.75 -6.31
C ILE A 84 -14.81 -2.03 -5.05
N ASN A 85 -13.98 -1.09 -4.58
CA ASN A 85 -14.28 -0.25 -3.42
C ASN A 85 -14.63 -1.07 -2.17
N ARG A 86 -13.98 -2.23 -2.01
CA ARG A 86 -14.28 -3.11 -0.89
C ARG A 86 -13.13 -4.08 -0.64
N GLN A 87 -12.83 -4.30 0.64
CA GLN A 87 -11.90 -5.35 1.05
C GLN A 87 -12.49 -6.00 2.30
N GLY A 88 -13.00 -7.24 2.13
CA GLY A 88 -13.67 -7.94 3.22
C GLY A 88 -14.87 -7.15 3.74
N PRO A 89 -14.98 -6.94 5.04
CA PRO A 89 -16.10 -6.18 5.61
C PRO A 89 -15.97 -4.66 5.42
N ASP A 90 -14.80 -4.18 4.96
CA ASP A 90 -14.57 -2.75 4.76
C ASP A 90 -15.11 -2.34 3.39
N VAL A 91 -16.19 -1.60 3.38
CA VAL A 91 -16.88 -1.18 2.16
C VAL A 91 -16.83 0.33 2.04
N GLY A 92 -16.47 0.81 0.85
CA GLY A 92 -16.42 2.23 0.56
C GLY A 92 -15.27 2.58 -0.36
N GLU A 93 -15.36 3.70 -1.02
CA GLU A 93 -14.36 4.15 -1.99
C GLU A 93 -12.97 4.30 -1.37
N LYS A 94 -12.89 4.65 -0.08
CA LYS A 94 -11.60 4.79 0.59
C LYS A 94 -10.86 3.47 0.76
N TYR A 95 -11.57 2.35 0.62
CA TYR A 95 -10.97 1.02 0.75
C TYR A 95 -10.67 0.37 -0.60
N ARG A 96 -10.72 1.16 -1.67
CA ARG A 96 -10.36 0.63 -2.99
C ARG A 96 -8.87 0.31 -3.04
N THR A 97 -8.51 -0.64 -3.89
CA THR A 97 -7.11 -1.05 -4.02
C THR A 97 -6.42 -0.24 -5.11
N GLY A 98 -5.14 -0.02 -4.94
CA GLY A 98 -4.41 0.76 -5.93
C GLY A 98 -2.93 0.84 -5.67
N VAL A 99 -2.24 1.29 -6.71
CA VAL A 99 -0.81 1.58 -6.68
C VAL A 99 -0.66 2.99 -7.22
N TYR A 100 -0.06 3.86 -6.43
CA TYR A 100 0.11 5.26 -6.83
C TYR A 100 1.59 5.63 -6.72
N SER A 101 2.06 6.45 -7.63
CA SER A 101 3.44 6.90 -7.59
C SER A 101 3.60 8.19 -8.39
N LYS A 102 4.63 8.94 -8.06
CA LYS A 102 5.05 10.09 -8.86
C LYS A 102 5.97 9.66 -10.00
N SER A 103 6.43 8.41 -9.97
CA SER A 103 7.35 7.87 -10.97
C SER A 103 6.59 7.13 -12.05
N GLU A 104 6.75 7.58 -13.29
CA GLU A 104 6.13 6.90 -14.41
C GLU A 104 6.65 5.49 -14.58
N ALA A 105 7.93 5.28 -14.27
CA ALA A 105 8.54 3.95 -14.35
C ALA A 105 7.84 2.98 -13.40
N HIS A 106 7.51 3.43 -12.19
CA HIS A 106 6.76 2.60 -11.23
C HIS A 106 5.40 2.21 -11.79
N LEU A 107 4.70 3.19 -12.37
CA LEU A 107 3.36 2.94 -12.90
C LEU A 107 3.41 2.00 -14.09
N ASN A 108 4.39 2.16 -14.95
CA ASN A 108 4.55 1.27 -16.11
C ASN A 108 4.87 -0.16 -15.66
N GLU A 109 5.75 -0.32 -14.70
CA GLU A 109 6.10 -1.64 -14.19
C GLU A 109 4.88 -2.31 -13.54
N ALA A 110 4.10 -1.54 -12.76
CA ALA A 110 2.90 -2.07 -12.12
C ALA A 110 1.86 -2.50 -13.17
N LYS A 111 1.66 -1.68 -14.19
CA LYS A 111 0.71 -2.01 -15.27
C LYS A 111 1.14 -3.25 -16.03
N GLN A 112 2.44 -3.39 -16.31
CA GLN A 112 2.96 -4.54 -17.02
C GLN A 112 2.81 -5.80 -16.18
N TRP A 113 3.07 -5.70 -14.87
CA TRP A 113 2.92 -6.84 -13.98
C TRP A 113 1.48 -7.34 -13.97
N ILE A 114 0.52 -6.41 -13.86
CA ILE A 114 -0.91 -6.76 -13.87
C ILE A 114 -1.28 -7.36 -15.23
N ALA A 115 -0.83 -6.74 -16.32
CA ALA A 115 -1.17 -7.19 -17.67
C ALA A 115 -0.62 -8.59 -17.98
N SER A 116 0.43 -9.00 -17.28
CA SER A 116 1.02 -10.32 -17.49
C SER A 116 0.26 -11.44 -16.78
N ARG A 117 -0.74 -11.10 -15.95
CA ARG A 117 -1.49 -12.10 -15.22
C ARG A 117 -2.58 -12.69 -16.11
N GLU A 118 -2.93 -13.94 -15.86
CA GLU A 118 -4.02 -14.59 -16.60
C GLU A 118 -5.36 -13.94 -16.31
N ASP A 119 -5.51 -13.35 -15.12
CA ASP A 119 -6.75 -12.72 -14.68
C ASP A 119 -6.76 -11.20 -14.88
N ALA A 120 -5.87 -10.68 -15.72
CA ALA A 120 -5.71 -9.23 -15.89
C ALA A 120 -7.02 -8.49 -16.15
N ASP A 121 -7.91 -9.11 -16.95
CA ASP A 121 -9.18 -8.47 -17.32
C ASP A 121 -10.13 -8.30 -16.14
N HIS A 122 -9.90 -8.99 -15.04
CA HIS A 122 -10.77 -8.95 -13.87
C HIS A 122 -10.17 -8.16 -12.71
N ILE A 123 -8.95 -7.63 -12.89
CA ILE A 123 -8.25 -6.91 -11.83
C ILE A 123 -8.85 -5.51 -11.67
N ALA A 124 -9.27 -5.20 -10.45
CA ALA A 124 -9.87 -3.90 -10.12
C ALA A 124 -8.88 -2.92 -9.50
N VAL A 125 -7.62 -3.32 -9.36
CA VAL A 125 -6.59 -2.47 -8.74
C VAL A 125 -6.24 -1.30 -9.65
N GLU A 126 -6.36 -0.07 -9.13
CA GLU A 126 -5.99 1.12 -9.89
C GLU A 126 -4.47 1.26 -9.98
N VAL A 127 -3.97 1.77 -11.08
CA VAL A 127 -2.57 2.17 -11.20
C VAL A 127 -2.59 3.59 -11.74
N LEU A 128 -2.33 4.56 -10.88
CA LEU A 128 -2.52 5.97 -11.22
C LEU A 128 -1.38 6.83 -10.69
N PRO A 129 -1.10 7.97 -11.35
CA PRO A 129 -0.18 8.94 -10.77
C PRO A 129 -0.68 9.41 -9.41
N LEU A 130 0.26 9.65 -8.50
CA LEU A 130 -0.09 10.22 -7.20
C LEU A 130 -0.33 11.71 -7.41
N SER A 131 -1.57 12.14 -7.26
CA SER A 131 -1.92 13.54 -7.43
C SER A 131 -1.91 14.29 -6.10
N HIS A 132 -2.11 13.59 -5.00
CA HIS A 132 -2.20 14.21 -3.69
C HIS A 132 -1.97 13.15 -2.62
N TYR A 133 -1.28 13.52 -1.55
CA TYR A 133 -1.06 12.60 -0.45
C TYR A 133 -1.09 13.38 0.87
N VAL A 134 -1.82 12.86 1.85
CA VAL A 134 -1.87 13.42 3.18
C VAL A 134 -1.54 12.32 4.19
N ARG A 135 -0.58 12.58 5.07
CA ARG A 135 -0.24 11.64 6.12
C ARG A 135 -1.42 11.52 7.08
N SER A 136 -1.79 10.31 7.44
CA SER A 136 -2.87 10.08 8.41
C SER A 136 -2.44 10.49 9.80
N ASP A 137 -3.43 10.70 10.68
CA ASP A 137 -3.18 11.12 12.05
C ASP A 137 -2.31 10.09 12.79
N GLU A 138 -1.61 10.55 13.81
CA GLU A 138 -0.67 9.74 14.55
C GLU A 138 -1.29 8.46 15.10
N GLU A 139 -2.55 8.53 15.50
CA GLU A 139 -3.25 7.37 16.05
C GLU A 139 -3.39 6.22 15.06
N ASN A 140 -3.28 6.51 13.75
CA ASN A 140 -3.35 5.50 12.71
C ASN A 140 -1.98 5.00 12.26
N GLN A 141 -0.90 5.61 12.75
CA GLN A 141 0.44 5.17 12.35
C GLN A 141 0.84 3.94 13.17
N ASP A 142 1.26 2.88 12.47
CA ASP A 142 1.70 1.61 13.07
C ASP A 142 0.70 1.09 14.10
N ARG A 143 -0.59 1.25 13.79
CA ARG A 143 -1.66 0.97 14.74
C ARG A 143 -1.63 -0.44 15.29
N LEU A 144 -1.47 -1.44 14.43
CA LEU A 144 -1.47 -2.82 14.87
C LEU A 144 -0.18 -3.23 15.56
N THR A 145 0.90 -2.45 15.38
CA THR A 145 2.13 -2.65 16.12
C THR A 145 1.99 -2.10 17.54
N ARG A 146 1.45 -0.90 17.67
CA ARG A 146 1.30 -0.24 18.98
C ARG A 146 0.15 -0.81 19.79
N CYS A 147 -0.90 -1.23 19.10
CA CYS A 147 -2.12 -1.75 19.74
C CYS A 147 -2.45 -3.11 19.15
N PRO A 148 -1.65 -4.15 19.48
CA PRO A 148 -1.83 -5.46 18.84
C PRO A 148 -3.16 -6.13 19.18
N GLU A 149 -3.87 -5.63 20.17
CA GLU A 149 -5.20 -6.14 20.51
C GLU A 149 -6.26 -5.64 19.53
N ASP A 150 -5.99 -4.58 18.79
CA ASP A 150 -6.92 -4.13 17.76
C ASP A 150 -6.89 -5.10 16.59
N THR A 151 -7.99 -5.18 15.86
CA THR A 151 -8.12 -6.16 14.81
C THR A 151 -8.39 -5.50 13.46
N CYS A 152 -8.04 -6.23 12.43
CA CYS A 152 -8.42 -5.86 11.08
C CYS A 152 -8.96 -7.14 10.42
N HIS A 153 -9.47 -7.03 9.19
CA HIS A 153 -10.06 -8.20 8.52
C HIS A 153 -9.02 -9.25 8.13
N LEU A 154 -7.74 -8.91 8.22
CA LEU A 154 -6.68 -9.85 7.84
C LEU A 154 -6.22 -10.64 9.07
N PRO A 155 -5.97 -11.95 8.92
CA PRO A 155 -5.48 -12.76 10.06
C PRO A 155 -4.04 -12.40 10.41
N ARG A 156 -3.71 -12.55 11.69
CA ARG A 156 -2.37 -12.22 12.18
C ARG A 156 -1.26 -12.98 11.48
N GLU A 157 -1.49 -14.24 11.18
CA GLU A 157 -0.50 -15.06 10.52
C GLU A 157 -0.12 -14.45 9.17
N LEU A 158 -1.10 -13.91 8.46
CA LEU A 158 -0.86 -13.27 7.18
C LEU A 158 -0.14 -11.94 7.36
N LEU A 159 -0.58 -11.13 8.32
CA LEU A 159 0.03 -9.83 8.59
C LEU A 159 1.51 -9.95 8.91
N HIS A 160 1.89 -11.02 9.59
CA HIS A 160 3.27 -11.20 10.05
C HIS A 160 4.05 -12.24 9.25
N LYS A 161 3.53 -12.63 8.09
CA LYS A 161 4.14 -13.67 7.26
C LYS A 161 5.60 -13.38 6.94
N TYR A 162 5.96 -12.13 6.71
CA TYR A 162 7.31 -11.73 6.34
C TYR A 162 8.07 -11.08 7.49
N ARG A 163 7.50 -11.11 8.69
CA ARG A 163 8.16 -10.56 9.85
C ARG A 163 9.42 -11.36 10.16
N SER A 164 10.50 -10.62 10.37
CA SER A 164 11.76 -11.24 10.71
C SER A 164 11.65 -11.91 12.07
N CYS A 165 12.11 -13.15 12.13
CA CYS A 165 12.14 -13.85 13.39
C CYS A 165 13.53 -13.75 13.92
N SER A 166 13.84 -12.77 14.64
CA SER A 166 15.20 -12.69 15.19
C SER A 166 15.17 -12.53 16.68
#